data_9b4d46ae82a632ad8c352c29c08e9347
#
_entry.id   9b4d46ae82a632ad8c352c29c08e9347
#
_cell.length_a   1.000
_cell.length_b   1.000
_cell.length_c   1.000
_cell.angle_alpha   90.00
_cell.angle_beta   90.00
_cell.angle_gamma   90.00
#
_symmetry.space_group_name_H-M   'P 1'
#
loop_
_entity.id
_entity.type
_entity.pdbx_description
1 polymer ?
#
loop_
_entity_poly.entity_id
_entity_poly.type
_entity_poly.pdbx_seq_one_letter_code
_entity_poly.pdbx_strand_id
1 'polypeptide(L)'
;MTKTIQNEHLRISVQDFGAVLCSVKSAKSGHEFLWQGNPDVWNGQSPVLFPIIGKLLDDKCRIGGKEYEIIRHGIARHRDFACIEATENTLVFLQKSDEQTKINYPFDYELYMQFKIDKNCLTVTHSVKNPNTETMYFSLGAHPAFNSALGDTLVFDEKETLWSERIDHNSLLTEERDLILENSDTLTLTEHLFDKDALIFSDVRSKGITLHCRQARTKMHFTFGDAPFLAIWAKPAAPFVCIEPWFGINDGYQTVADFSQKRGIVALPAGETFRFSWKAEFLENVAE
;
A
#
# COMPACT_ATOMS: atom_id res chain seq x y z
N MET A 1 6.29 -18.59 -7.92
CA MET A 1 7.77 -18.60 -7.86
C MET A 1 8.24 -17.28 -7.26
N THR A 2 9.56 -17.15 -6.92
CA THR A 2 10.12 -15.89 -6.41
C THR A 2 11.21 -15.41 -7.37
N LYS A 3 11.21 -14.14 -7.70
CA LYS A 3 12.24 -13.48 -8.51
C LYS A 3 13.06 -12.56 -7.62
N THR A 4 14.36 -12.47 -7.89
CA THR A 4 15.30 -11.66 -7.09
C THR A 4 16.15 -10.82 -8.01
N ILE A 5 16.35 -9.56 -7.68
CA ILE A 5 17.34 -8.67 -8.26
C ILE A 5 18.22 -8.08 -7.16
N GLN A 6 19.45 -7.73 -7.51
CA GLN A 6 20.42 -7.24 -6.56
C GLN A 6 21.39 -6.26 -7.22
N ASN A 7 21.80 -5.25 -6.46
CA ASN A 7 22.95 -4.42 -6.77
C ASN A 7 23.93 -4.41 -5.57
N GLU A 8 24.90 -3.54 -5.56
CA GLU A 8 25.89 -3.43 -4.46
C GLU A 8 25.31 -2.94 -3.11
N HIS A 9 24.08 -2.40 -3.10
CA HIS A 9 23.43 -1.83 -1.92
C HIS A 9 22.25 -2.67 -1.45
N LEU A 10 21.38 -3.11 -2.37
CA LEU A 10 20.12 -3.78 -2.06
C LEU A 10 19.97 -5.11 -2.79
N ARG A 11 19.34 -6.05 -2.13
CA ARG A 11 18.78 -7.27 -2.70
C ARG A 11 17.30 -7.31 -2.40
N ILE A 12 16.46 -7.38 -3.43
CA ILE A 12 15.00 -7.50 -3.26
C ILE A 12 14.48 -8.79 -3.87
N SER A 13 13.40 -9.31 -3.28
CA SER A 13 12.71 -10.49 -3.79
C SER A 13 11.22 -10.23 -3.90
N VAL A 14 10.61 -10.70 -5.00
CA VAL A 14 9.19 -10.54 -5.30
C VAL A 14 8.59 -11.89 -5.66
N GLN A 15 7.44 -12.24 -5.10
CA GLN A 15 6.70 -13.46 -5.39
C GLN A 15 5.73 -13.24 -6.55
N ASP A 16 5.54 -14.26 -7.41
CA ASP A 16 4.57 -14.20 -8.51
C ASP A 16 3.13 -14.04 -7.98
N PHE A 17 2.78 -14.74 -6.91
CA PHE A 17 1.45 -14.64 -6.29
C PHE A 17 1.30 -13.27 -5.60
N GLY A 18 0.34 -12.48 -6.06
CA GLY A 18 0.08 -11.13 -5.60
C GLY A 18 1.14 -10.09 -6.00
N ALA A 19 2.16 -10.45 -6.80
CA ALA A 19 3.37 -9.64 -7.04
C ALA A 19 3.94 -9.07 -5.73
N VAL A 20 3.96 -9.90 -4.66
CA VAL A 20 4.31 -9.46 -3.30
C VAL A 20 5.81 -9.23 -3.19
N LEU A 21 6.21 -8.00 -2.86
CA LEU A 21 7.56 -7.72 -2.37
C LEU A 21 7.73 -8.45 -1.04
N CYS A 22 8.59 -9.46 -0.98
CA CYS A 22 8.74 -10.34 0.17
C CYS A 22 10.08 -10.23 0.90
N SER A 23 11.03 -9.46 0.36
CA SER A 23 12.30 -9.17 1.02
C SER A 23 12.92 -7.90 0.45
N VAL A 24 13.50 -7.09 1.33
CA VAL A 24 14.38 -5.96 0.98
C VAL A 24 15.56 -6.00 1.94
N LYS A 25 16.71 -6.48 1.46
CA LYS A 25 17.92 -6.66 2.26
C LYS A 25 19.01 -5.70 1.85
N SER A 26 19.76 -5.22 2.86
CA SER A 26 21.08 -4.66 2.61
C SER A 26 21.99 -5.73 1.99
N ALA A 27 22.61 -5.42 0.86
CA ALA A 27 23.58 -6.31 0.25
C ALA A 27 24.89 -6.42 1.06
N LYS A 28 25.16 -5.41 1.91
CA LYS A 28 26.39 -5.35 2.73
C LYS A 28 26.26 -6.10 4.05
N SER A 29 25.22 -5.81 4.82
CA SER A 29 25.02 -6.34 6.18
C SER A 29 24.12 -7.57 6.22
N GLY A 30 23.27 -7.75 5.18
CA GLY A 30 22.20 -8.74 5.19
C GLY A 30 20.98 -8.32 6.02
N HIS A 31 20.95 -7.08 6.57
CA HIS A 31 19.81 -6.57 7.34
C HIS A 31 18.54 -6.59 6.47
N GLU A 32 17.47 -7.17 7.01
CA GLU A 32 16.15 -7.22 6.36
C GLU A 32 15.31 -6.02 6.82
N PHE A 33 14.92 -5.18 5.89
CA PHE A 33 14.09 -4.00 6.17
C PHE A 33 12.59 -4.31 6.15
N LEU A 34 12.19 -5.34 5.38
CA LEU A 34 10.78 -5.69 5.22
C LEU A 34 10.34 -6.71 6.27
N TRP A 35 9.13 -6.57 6.77
CA TRP A 35 8.47 -7.55 7.62
C TRP A 35 8.37 -8.92 6.92
N GLN A 36 8.66 -10.01 7.64
CA GLN A 36 8.81 -11.34 7.03
C GLN A 36 7.55 -12.21 7.14
N GLY A 37 6.43 -11.65 7.54
CA GLY A 37 5.15 -12.35 7.49
C GLY A 37 5.02 -13.49 8.51
N ASN A 38 5.16 -13.18 9.81
CA ASN A 38 4.90 -14.19 10.85
C ASN A 38 3.39 -14.40 11.00
N PRO A 39 2.84 -15.63 10.74
CA PRO A 39 1.41 -15.91 10.84
C PRO A 39 0.83 -15.72 12.25
N ASP A 40 1.62 -15.84 13.32
CA ASP A 40 1.16 -15.58 14.68
C ASP A 40 0.89 -14.09 14.95
N VAL A 41 1.45 -13.21 14.11
CA VAL A 41 1.27 -11.76 14.19
C VAL A 41 0.46 -11.28 12.99
N TRP A 42 1.06 -11.30 11.82
CA TRP A 42 0.43 -10.96 10.53
C TRP A 42 1.23 -11.59 9.40
N ASN A 43 0.58 -12.44 8.59
CA ASN A 43 1.23 -13.19 7.52
C ASN A 43 1.41 -12.40 6.21
N GLY A 44 0.86 -11.18 6.11
CA GLY A 44 1.11 -10.30 4.97
C GLY A 44 2.50 -9.66 5.02
N GLN A 45 2.95 -9.10 3.90
CA GLN A 45 4.22 -8.40 3.77
C GLN A 45 4.06 -7.08 3.01
N SER A 46 3.65 -7.13 1.74
CA SER A 46 3.45 -5.95 0.90
C SER A 46 2.38 -6.21 -0.17
N PRO A 47 1.13 -6.48 0.22
CA PRO A 47 0.09 -6.77 -0.76
C PRO A 47 -0.29 -5.52 -1.59
N VAL A 48 -0.61 -5.73 -2.87
CA VAL A 48 -1.27 -4.74 -3.71
C VAL A 48 -2.76 -4.71 -3.38
N LEU A 49 -3.35 -3.52 -3.32
CA LEU A 49 -4.77 -3.30 -3.07
C LEU A 49 -5.43 -2.87 -4.38
N PHE A 50 -6.28 -3.76 -4.96
CA PHE A 50 -6.99 -3.51 -6.21
C PHE A 50 -8.14 -4.52 -6.42
N PRO A 51 -9.33 -4.14 -6.88
CA PRO A 51 -9.74 -2.81 -7.33
C PRO A 51 -10.41 -1.96 -6.24
N ILE A 52 -10.33 -2.39 -4.98
CA ILE A 52 -10.79 -1.63 -3.84
C ILE A 52 -9.72 -1.55 -2.74
N ILE A 53 -9.83 -0.53 -1.89
CA ILE A 53 -9.07 -0.37 -0.67
C ILE A 53 -10.01 -0.53 0.51
N GLY A 54 -9.54 -1.21 1.56
CA GLY A 54 -10.36 -1.47 2.73
C GLY A 54 -11.54 -2.37 2.41
N LYS A 55 -12.68 -2.07 3.03
CA LYS A 55 -13.91 -2.85 2.94
C LYS A 55 -15.03 -2.03 2.30
N LEU A 56 -15.87 -2.69 1.51
CA LEU A 56 -17.14 -2.17 1.04
C LEU A 56 -18.24 -2.47 2.08
N LEU A 57 -19.29 -1.66 2.11
CA LEU A 57 -20.47 -1.95 2.92
C LEU A 57 -21.09 -3.27 2.43
N ASP A 58 -21.28 -4.22 3.35
CA ASP A 58 -21.77 -5.58 3.09
C ASP A 58 -20.93 -6.36 2.06
N ASP A 59 -19.65 -5.98 1.86
CA ASP A 59 -18.73 -6.49 0.84
C ASP A 59 -19.25 -6.33 -0.61
N LYS A 60 -20.16 -5.39 -0.86
CA LYS A 60 -20.88 -5.22 -2.12
C LYS A 60 -20.76 -3.82 -2.70
N CYS A 61 -20.84 -3.75 -4.02
CA CYS A 61 -20.99 -2.49 -4.76
C CYS A 61 -21.90 -2.69 -5.97
N ARG A 62 -22.39 -1.57 -6.53
CA ARG A 62 -23.11 -1.57 -7.82
C ARG A 62 -22.22 -0.98 -8.90
N ILE A 63 -22.11 -1.67 -10.03
CA ILE A 63 -21.40 -1.22 -11.22
C ILE A 63 -22.34 -1.39 -12.41
N GLY A 64 -22.68 -0.28 -13.07
CA GLY A 64 -23.61 -0.31 -14.19
C GLY A 64 -24.98 -0.90 -13.84
N GLY A 65 -25.46 -0.66 -12.62
CA GLY A 65 -26.76 -1.13 -12.13
C GLY A 65 -26.79 -2.59 -11.64
N LYS A 66 -25.70 -3.36 -11.77
CA LYS A 66 -25.58 -4.74 -11.27
C LYS A 66 -24.79 -4.76 -9.97
N GLU A 67 -25.15 -5.68 -9.06
CA GLU A 67 -24.46 -5.92 -7.81
C GLU A 67 -23.28 -6.87 -7.99
N TYR A 68 -22.14 -6.53 -7.38
CA TYR A 68 -20.92 -7.33 -7.34
C TYR A 68 -20.40 -7.40 -5.91
N GLU A 69 -19.86 -8.56 -5.55
CA GLU A 69 -19.22 -8.79 -4.25
C GLU A 69 -17.70 -8.72 -4.43
N ILE A 70 -17.05 -7.82 -3.68
CA ILE A 70 -15.60 -7.66 -3.73
C ILE A 70 -15.08 -7.72 -2.29
N ILE A 71 -14.23 -8.70 -2.03
CA ILE A 71 -13.62 -8.92 -0.71
C ILE A 71 -12.70 -7.76 -0.30
N ARG A 72 -12.48 -7.62 1.01
CA ARG A 72 -11.59 -6.59 1.59
C ARG A 72 -10.26 -6.52 0.84
N HIS A 73 -9.86 -5.31 0.45
CA HIS A 73 -8.65 -4.99 -0.33
C HIS A 73 -8.64 -5.57 -1.75
N GLY A 74 -9.76 -6.08 -2.22
CA GLY A 74 -9.93 -6.53 -3.60
C GLY A 74 -9.29 -7.88 -3.92
N ILE A 75 -9.18 -8.13 -5.22
CA ILE A 75 -8.91 -9.46 -5.77
C ILE A 75 -7.46 -9.69 -6.20
N ALA A 76 -6.73 -8.62 -6.57
CA ALA A 76 -5.43 -8.76 -7.23
C ALA A 76 -4.39 -9.48 -6.36
N ARG A 77 -4.36 -9.21 -5.06
CA ARG A 77 -3.44 -9.83 -4.10
C ARG A 77 -3.58 -11.36 -3.95
N HIS A 78 -4.68 -11.93 -4.42
CA HIS A 78 -5.02 -13.36 -4.32
C HIS A 78 -4.83 -14.11 -5.63
N ARG A 79 -4.09 -13.54 -6.59
CA ARG A 79 -3.91 -14.10 -7.92
C ARG A 79 -2.45 -14.02 -8.35
N ASP A 80 -2.08 -14.89 -9.29
CA ASP A 80 -0.74 -14.86 -9.86
C ASP A 80 -0.56 -13.68 -10.82
N PHE A 81 0.64 -13.14 -10.83
CA PHE A 81 1.16 -12.21 -11.81
C PHE A 81 2.22 -12.90 -12.66
N ALA A 82 2.20 -12.70 -13.96
CA ALA A 82 3.26 -13.13 -14.85
C ALA A 82 4.45 -12.17 -14.77
N CYS A 83 5.63 -12.67 -14.46
CA CYS A 83 6.85 -11.86 -14.61
C CYS A 83 7.15 -11.71 -16.09
N ILE A 84 6.96 -10.51 -16.65
CA ILE A 84 7.10 -10.21 -18.08
C ILE A 84 8.42 -9.54 -18.44
N GLU A 85 9.13 -9.01 -17.43
CA GLU A 85 10.47 -8.44 -17.58
C GLU A 85 11.28 -8.73 -16.33
N ALA A 86 12.52 -9.18 -16.51
CA ALA A 86 13.50 -9.33 -15.45
C ALA A 86 14.87 -8.94 -15.99
N THR A 87 15.38 -7.80 -15.55
CA THR A 87 16.70 -7.29 -15.85
C THR A 87 17.58 -7.33 -14.59
N GLU A 88 18.79 -6.81 -14.67
CA GLU A 88 19.69 -6.72 -13.53
C GLU A 88 19.13 -5.92 -12.35
N ASN A 89 18.34 -4.86 -12.65
CA ASN A 89 17.84 -3.92 -11.64
C ASN A 89 16.32 -3.70 -11.67
N THR A 90 15.59 -4.41 -12.51
CA THR A 90 14.16 -4.19 -12.71
C THR A 90 13.41 -5.52 -12.86
N LEU A 91 12.27 -5.64 -12.16
CA LEU A 91 11.28 -6.69 -12.36
C LEU A 91 9.96 -6.05 -12.74
N VAL A 92 9.26 -6.60 -13.74
CA VAL A 92 7.91 -6.19 -14.10
C VAL A 92 6.98 -7.39 -14.08
N PHE A 93 5.92 -7.27 -13.32
CA PHE A 93 4.86 -8.27 -13.19
C PHE A 93 3.56 -7.75 -13.79
N LEU A 94 2.82 -8.61 -14.43
CA LEU A 94 1.54 -8.30 -15.08
C LEU A 94 0.46 -9.28 -14.63
N GLN A 95 -0.67 -8.72 -14.19
CA GLN A 95 -1.93 -9.44 -14.02
C GLN A 95 -2.96 -8.84 -14.99
N LYS A 96 -3.69 -9.71 -15.69
CA LYS A 96 -4.82 -9.33 -16.55
C LYS A 96 -6.11 -9.84 -15.95
N SER A 97 -7.20 -9.14 -16.26
CA SER A 97 -8.54 -9.67 -16.05
C SER A 97 -8.75 -10.99 -16.78
N ASP A 98 -9.60 -11.83 -16.25
CA ASP A 98 -10.11 -13.05 -16.84
C ASP A 98 -11.58 -13.25 -16.44
N GLU A 99 -12.20 -14.33 -16.89
CA GLU A 99 -13.61 -14.63 -16.58
C GLU A 99 -13.86 -14.77 -15.07
N GLN A 100 -12.86 -15.20 -14.29
CA GLN A 100 -12.98 -15.30 -12.84
C GLN A 100 -12.96 -13.94 -12.15
N THR A 101 -12.11 -13.01 -12.61
CA THR A 101 -12.08 -11.64 -12.05
C THR A 101 -13.36 -10.90 -12.36
N LYS A 102 -13.97 -11.14 -13.53
CA LYS A 102 -15.23 -10.50 -13.96
C LYS A 102 -16.45 -10.87 -13.12
N ILE A 103 -16.39 -11.97 -12.37
CA ILE A 103 -17.44 -12.34 -11.41
C ILE A 103 -17.57 -11.29 -10.32
N ASN A 104 -16.43 -10.74 -9.85
CA ASN A 104 -16.36 -9.78 -8.78
C ASN A 104 -16.20 -8.34 -9.29
N TYR A 105 -15.50 -8.13 -10.40
CA TYR A 105 -15.17 -6.83 -10.94
C TYR A 105 -15.26 -6.86 -12.47
N PRO A 106 -16.31 -6.28 -13.09
CA PRO A 106 -16.71 -6.55 -14.48
C PRO A 106 -15.92 -5.78 -15.53
N PHE A 107 -14.78 -5.23 -15.20
CA PHE A 107 -13.92 -4.54 -16.16
C PHE A 107 -12.76 -5.42 -16.61
N ASP A 108 -12.38 -5.31 -17.86
CA ASP A 108 -11.08 -5.74 -18.32
C ASP A 108 -10.00 -4.77 -17.79
N TYR A 109 -8.87 -5.31 -17.34
CA TYR A 109 -7.74 -4.50 -16.86
C TYR A 109 -6.41 -5.20 -17.14
N GLU A 110 -5.36 -4.38 -17.21
CA GLU A 110 -3.99 -4.84 -17.12
C GLU A 110 -3.34 -4.10 -15.93
N LEU A 111 -2.98 -4.85 -14.87
CA LEU A 111 -2.31 -4.33 -13.68
C LEU A 111 -0.83 -4.69 -13.73
N TYR A 112 0.02 -3.68 -13.82
CA TYR A 112 1.47 -3.83 -13.82
C TYR A 112 2.05 -3.41 -12.48
N MET A 113 2.98 -4.24 -11.97
CA MET A 113 3.78 -3.96 -10.80
C MET A 113 5.25 -3.96 -11.22
N GLN A 114 5.90 -2.80 -11.20
CA GLN A 114 7.32 -2.67 -11.52
C GLN A 114 8.12 -2.40 -10.24
N PHE A 115 9.17 -3.16 -10.04
CA PHE A 115 10.13 -3.01 -8.95
C PHE A 115 11.48 -2.66 -9.55
N LYS A 116 12.02 -1.50 -9.19
CA LYS A 116 13.32 -1.03 -9.69
C LYS A 116 14.23 -0.64 -8.53
N ILE A 117 15.46 -1.15 -8.53
CA ILE A 117 16.50 -0.75 -7.59
C ILE A 117 17.54 0.14 -8.28
N ASP A 118 17.90 1.23 -7.60
CA ASP A 118 18.99 2.12 -8.00
C ASP A 118 19.74 2.56 -6.75
N LYS A 119 21.02 2.17 -6.63
CA LYS A 119 21.79 2.32 -5.40
C LYS A 119 21.02 1.74 -4.20
N ASN A 120 20.83 2.51 -3.14
CA ASN A 120 20.08 2.14 -1.93
C ASN A 120 18.59 2.48 -2.02
N CYS A 121 18.06 2.74 -3.21
CA CYS A 121 16.66 3.09 -3.44
C CYS A 121 15.91 1.95 -4.11
N LEU A 122 14.70 1.66 -3.61
CA LEU A 122 13.67 0.86 -4.27
C LEU A 122 12.55 1.79 -4.74
N THR A 123 12.19 1.71 -6.01
CA THR A 123 10.99 2.34 -6.57
C THR A 123 10.02 1.25 -6.97
N VAL A 124 8.77 1.34 -6.49
CA VAL A 124 7.68 0.46 -6.90
C VAL A 124 6.63 1.29 -7.63
N THR A 125 6.40 0.94 -8.90
CA THR A 125 5.41 1.60 -9.75
C THR A 125 4.24 0.67 -10.00
N HIS A 126 3.05 1.17 -9.71
CA HIS A 126 1.78 0.54 -10.00
C HIS A 126 1.20 1.20 -11.24
N SER A 127 0.80 0.41 -12.25
CA SER A 127 0.14 0.94 -13.43
C SER A 127 -1.09 0.12 -13.76
N VAL A 128 -2.21 0.79 -13.98
CA VAL A 128 -3.47 0.17 -14.39
C VAL A 128 -3.83 0.69 -15.78
N LYS A 129 -3.92 -0.20 -16.76
CA LYS A 129 -4.39 0.13 -18.10
C LYS A 129 -5.83 -0.31 -18.24
N ASN A 130 -6.64 0.56 -18.82
CA ASN A 130 -8.02 0.30 -19.19
C ASN A 130 -8.11 -0.14 -20.66
N PRO A 131 -8.26 -1.44 -20.97
CA PRO A 131 -8.45 -1.92 -22.33
C PRO A 131 -9.91 -1.86 -22.82
N ASN A 132 -10.86 -1.43 -21.96
CA ASN A 132 -12.27 -1.33 -22.32
C ASN A 132 -12.54 -0.16 -23.25
N THR A 133 -13.73 -0.12 -23.84
CA THR A 133 -14.24 1.02 -24.65
C THR A 133 -14.93 2.08 -23.80
N GLU A 134 -15.06 1.83 -22.48
CA GLU A 134 -15.74 2.69 -21.50
C GLU A 134 -14.79 3.07 -20.38
N THR A 135 -15.19 4.08 -19.59
CA THR A 135 -14.47 4.46 -18.36
C THR A 135 -14.51 3.33 -17.34
N MET A 136 -13.34 2.97 -16.82
CA MET A 136 -13.17 2.01 -15.74
C MET A 136 -12.99 2.74 -14.40
N TYR A 137 -13.56 2.19 -13.33
CA TYR A 137 -13.49 2.76 -11.99
C TYR A 137 -12.81 1.77 -11.03
N PHE A 138 -11.84 2.25 -10.25
CA PHE A 138 -11.13 1.42 -9.29
C PHE A 138 -10.50 2.25 -8.17
N SER A 139 -10.12 1.57 -7.09
CA SER A 139 -9.15 2.05 -6.11
C SER A 139 -7.85 1.26 -6.24
N LEU A 140 -6.72 1.90 -5.94
CA LEU A 140 -5.40 1.28 -6.03
C LEU A 140 -4.53 1.75 -4.87
N GLY A 141 -3.86 0.82 -4.19
CA GLY A 141 -3.00 1.14 -3.07
C GLY A 141 -1.85 0.16 -2.88
N ALA A 142 -0.86 0.62 -2.13
CA ALA A 142 0.24 -0.20 -1.64
C ALA A 142 0.10 -0.42 -0.13
N HIS A 143 0.63 -1.55 0.37
CA HIS A 143 0.55 -1.91 1.78
C HIS A 143 1.88 -2.55 2.26
N PRO A 144 3.06 -1.92 2.00
CA PRO A 144 4.33 -2.47 2.42
C PRO A 144 4.51 -2.35 3.94
N ALA A 145 4.97 -3.43 4.58
CA ALA A 145 5.29 -3.47 6.00
C ALA A 145 6.80 -3.48 6.21
N PHE A 146 7.29 -2.56 7.01
CA PHE A 146 8.71 -2.42 7.34
C PHE A 146 8.97 -2.82 8.78
N ASN A 147 10.07 -3.54 9.01
CA ASN A 147 10.49 -3.89 10.37
C ASN A 147 10.68 -2.64 11.21
N SER A 148 10.11 -2.64 12.40
CA SER A 148 10.22 -1.55 13.38
C SER A 148 10.04 -2.09 14.79
N ALA A 149 10.26 -1.25 15.78
CA ALA A 149 10.07 -1.59 17.19
C ALA A 149 9.29 -0.47 17.92
N LEU A 150 8.74 -0.78 19.07
CA LEU A 150 8.16 0.24 19.95
C LEU A 150 9.23 1.28 20.32
N GLY A 151 8.87 2.56 20.23
CA GLY A 151 9.76 3.69 20.44
C GLY A 151 10.47 4.17 19.16
N ASP A 152 10.40 3.44 18.05
CA ASP A 152 10.81 3.96 16.74
C ASP A 152 9.89 5.11 16.31
N THR A 153 10.34 5.94 15.38
CA THR A 153 9.60 7.13 14.98
C THR A 153 9.41 7.22 13.48
N LEU A 154 8.24 7.70 13.10
CA LEU A 154 7.93 8.17 11.77
C LEU A 154 8.02 9.70 11.75
N VAL A 155 8.92 10.24 10.94
CA VAL A 155 9.16 11.69 10.84
C VAL A 155 8.70 12.15 9.46
N PHE A 156 7.66 12.96 9.42
CA PHE A 156 7.14 13.59 8.20
C PHE A 156 8.11 14.67 7.70
N ASP A 157 8.12 14.92 6.39
CA ASP A 157 9.00 15.93 5.78
C ASP A 157 8.70 17.35 6.28
N GLU A 158 7.48 17.60 6.73
CA GLU A 158 7.02 18.87 7.27
C GLU A 158 6.26 18.67 8.59
N LYS A 159 6.10 19.73 9.37
CA LYS A 159 5.20 19.71 10.53
C LYS A 159 3.77 19.62 10.07
N GLU A 160 3.04 18.68 10.65
CA GLU A 160 1.67 18.36 10.31
C GLU A 160 0.71 18.61 11.48
N THR A 161 -0.56 18.84 11.15
CA THR A 161 -1.68 18.68 12.07
C THR A 161 -2.62 17.69 11.42
N LEU A 162 -2.58 16.43 11.86
CA LEU A 162 -3.24 15.31 11.21
C LEU A 162 -4.38 14.76 12.04
N TRP A 163 -5.54 14.70 11.42
CA TRP A 163 -6.72 14.02 11.91
C TRP A 163 -6.88 12.68 11.19
N SER A 164 -6.84 11.59 11.96
CA SER A 164 -7.12 10.26 11.42
C SER A 164 -8.63 10.06 11.29
N GLU A 165 -9.08 9.65 10.12
CA GLU A 165 -10.43 9.07 9.95
C GLU A 165 -10.48 7.73 10.68
N ARG A 166 -11.61 7.45 11.32
CA ARG A 166 -11.79 6.20 12.08
C ARG A 166 -12.58 5.18 11.30
N ILE A 167 -12.15 3.95 11.43
CA ILE A 167 -12.93 2.78 11.05
C ILE A 167 -13.41 2.06 12.30
N ASP A 168 -14.57 1.43 12.21
CA ASP A 168 -15.12 0.62 13.29
C ASP A 168 -14.68 -0.85 13.20
N HIS A 169 -15.25 -1.70 14.08
CA HIS A 169 -14.99 -3.14 14.11
C HIS A 169 -15.40 -3.89 12.82
N ASN A 170 -16.25 -3.28 11.98
CA ASN A 170 -16.60 -3.80 10.65
C ASN A 170 -15.61 -3.33 9.56
N SER A 171 -14.59 -2.56 9.93
CA SER A 171 -13.66 -1.88 9.02
C SER A 171 -14.34 -0.89 8.07
N LEU A 172 -15.42 -0.25 8.50
CA LEU A 172 -16.13 0.81 7.79
C LEU A 172 -15.81 2.17 8.41
N LEU A 173 -15.70 3.20 7.54
CA LEU A 173 -15.50 4.58 8.00
C LEU A 173 -16.67 5.04 8.86
N THR A 174 -16.34 5.68 9.96
CA THR A 174 -17.28 6.42 10.80
C THR A 174 -17.20 7.92 10.49
N GLU A 175 -18.06 8.72 11.14
CA GLU A 175 -17.96 10.18 11.06
C GLU A 175 -16.95 10.76 12.06
N GLU A 176 -16.36 9.91 12.91
CA GLU A 176 -15.42 10.31 13.94
C GLU A 176 -14.00 10.45 13.38
N ARG A 177 -13.25 11.39 13.96
CA ARG A 177 -11.82 11.59 13.68
C ARG A 177 -11.05 11.78 14.99
N ASP A 178 -9.83 11.26 15.04
CA ASP A 178 -8.90 11.46 16.16
C ASP A 178 -7.77 12.41 15.75
N LEU A 179 -7.44 13.39 16.58
CA LEU A 179 -6.24 14.21 16.38
C LEU A 179 -5.01 13.37 16.76
N ILE A 180 -4.13 13.12 15.78
CA ILE A 180 -2.94 12.28 15.92
C ILE A 180 -1.67 13.12 16.06
N LEU A 181 -1.54 14.14 15.23
CA LEU A 181 -0.44 15.10 15.30
C LEU A 181 -0.99 16.51 15.38
N GLU A 182 -0.37 17.34 16.23
CA GLU A 182 -0.66 18.77 16.33
C GLU A 182 0.64 19.57 16.21
N ASN A 183 0.80 20.25 15.06
CA ASN A 183 1.97 21.05 14.72
C ASN A 183 3.32 20.32 14.98
N SER A 184 3.36 19.03 14.62
CA SER A 184 4.50 18.14 14.83
C SER A 184 4.84 17.38 13.53
N ASP A 185 6.11 17.06 13.36
CA ASP A 185 6.58 16.20 12.27
C ASP A 185 6.75 14.73 12.71
N THR A 186 6.72 14.47 14.02
CA THR A 186 7.14 13.18 14.58
C THR A 186 5.98 12.42 15.20
N LEU A 187 5.77 11.19 14.71
CA LEU A 187 4.85 10.19 15.25
C LEU A 187 5.66 9.04 15.85
N THR A 188 5.56 8.83 17.15
CA THR A 188 6.23 7.71 17.84
C THR A 188 5.38 6.46 17.80
N LEU A 189 5.98 5.32 17.46
CA LEU A 189 5.33 4.02 17.50
C LEU A 189 5.17 3.55 18.95
N THR A 190 3.99 3.69 19.50
CA THR A 190 3.65 3.28 20.87
C THR A 190 2.79 2.02 20.86
N GLU A 191 2.72 1.35 22.00
CA GLU A 191 1.94 0.12 22.19
C GLU A 191 0.46 0.31 21.81
N HIS A 192 -0.11 1.49 22.10
CA HIS A 192 -1.53 1.79 21.93
C HIS A 192 -1.88 2.61 20.69
N LEU A 193 -0.87 2.90 19.82
CA LEU A 193 -1.09 3.75 18.65
C LEU A 193 -2.15 3.19 17.69
N PHE A 194 -2.23 1.87 17.57
CA PHE A 194 -3.11 1.15 16.65
C PHE A 194 -4.25 0.38 17.34
N ASP A 195 -4.59 0.69 18.60
CA ASP A 195 -5.70 0.06 19.31
C ASP A 195 -7.06 0.26 18.63
N LYS A 196 -7.17 1.32 17.83
CA LYS A 196 -8.36 1.67 17.05
C LYS A 196 -8.19 1.38 15.54
N ASP A 197 -7.34 0.42 15.16
CA ASP A 197 -6.98 0.07 13.78
C ASP A 197 -6.07 1.10 13.10
N ALA A 198 -6.12 1.23 11.78
CA ALA A 198 -5.25 2.08 10.97
C ALA A 198 -5.48 3.57 11.24
N LEU A 199 -4.39 4.33 11.20
CA LEU A 199 -4.44 5.79 11.10
C LEU A 199 -4.60 6.14 9.62
N ILE A 200 -5.70 6.77 9.24
CA ILE A 200 -6.04 7.12 7.86
C ILE A 200 -6.09 8.63 7.71
N PHE A 201 -5.19 9.19 6.93
CA PHE A 201 -5.06 10.63 6.70
C PHE A 201 -5.45 11.00 5.28
N SER A 202 -6.24 12.06 5.11
CA SER A 202 -6.67 12.59 3.81
C SER A 202 -6.02 13.92 3.43
N ASP A 203 -5.35 14.58 4.36
CA ASP A 203 -4.87 15.96 4.21
C ASP A 203 -3.36 16.10 4.52
N VAL A 204 -2.55 15.09 4.19
CA VAL A 204 -1.10 15.12 4.41
C VAL A 204 -0.45 16.06 3.40
N ARG A 205 0.34 17.04 3.88
CA ARG A 205 1.10 17.98 3.04
C ARG A 205 2.46 17.43 2.68
N SER A 206 3.10 16.71 3.60
CA SER A 206 4.36 16.03 3.38
C SER A 206 4.27 15.08 2.18
N LYS A 207 5.35 14.96 1.43
CA LYS A 207 5.44 14.01 0.31
C LYS A 207 6.23 12.76 0.66
N GLY A 208 6.80 12.73 1.85
CA GLY A 208 7.55 11.62 2.39
C GLY A 208 7.50 11.58 3.91
N ILE A 209 7.96 10.43 4.40
CA ILE A 209 8.05 10.13 5.82
C ILE A 209 9.30 9.27 6.05
N THR A 210 10.04 9.55 7.10
CA THR A 210 11.24 8.78 7.45
C THR A 210 10.95 7.88 8.65
N LEU A 211 11.09 6.57 8.48
CA LEU A 211 11.10 5.62 9.58
C LEU A 211 12.52 5.58 10.18
N HIS A 212 12.64 5.91 11.45
CA HIS A 212 13.86 5.82 12.22
C HIS A 212 13.81 4.60 13.15
N CYS A 213 14.61 3.58 12.85
CA CYS A 213 14.73 2.38 13.65
C CYS A 213 15.96 2.50 14.57
N ARG A 214 15.73 2.92 15.82
CA ARG A 214 16.79 3.26 16.77
C ARG A 214 17.69 2.07 17.10
N GLN A 215 17.11 0.91 17.46
CA GLN A 215 17.88 -0.28 17.82
C GLN A 215 18.66 -0.86 16.65
N ALA A 216 18.05 -0.91 15.46
CA ALA A 216 18.71 -1.37 14.26
C ALA A 216 19.69 -0.35 13.67
N ARG A 217 19.66 0.91 14.14
CA ARG A 217 20.46 2.03 13.61
C ARG A 217 20.27 2.21 12.10
N THR A 218 19.02 2.06 11.65
CA THR A 218 18.62 2.23 10.24
C THR A 218 17.62 3.36 10.09
N LYS A 219 17.60 3.96 8.91
CA LYS A 219 16.57 4.91 8.49
C LYS A 219 16.06 4.48 7.12
N MET A 220 14.78 4.68 6.90
CA MET A 220 14.16 4.52 5.59
C MET A 220 13.33 5.75 5.28
N HIS A 221 13.72 6.50 4.24
CA HIS A 221 12.89 7.59 3.74
C HIS A 221 11.93 7.06 2.69
N PHE A 222 10.63 7.16 2.96
CA PHE A 222 9.55 6.67 2.10
C PHE A 222 8.80 7.84 1.49
N THR A 223 8.81 7.96 0.16
CA THR A 223 8.02 8.94 -0.58
C THR A 223 6.80 8.28 -1.20
N PHE A 224 5.62 8.89 -1.03
CA PHE A 224 4.33 8.35 -1.45
C PHE A 224 3.63 9.18 -2.55
N GLY A 225 4.35 10.16 -3.11
CA GLY A 225 3.89 10.95 -4.25
C GLY A 225 2.63 11.76 -3.95
N ASP A 226 1.68 11.70 -4.88
CA ASP A 226 0.42 12.45 -4.82
C ASP A 226 -0.77 11.57 -4.40
N ALA A 227 -0.52 10.50 -3.65
CA ALA A 227 -1.58 9.68 -3.09
C ALA A 227 -2.49 10.53 -2.20
N PRO A 228 -3.82 10.58 -2.47
CA PRO A 228 -4.74 11.43 -1.73
C PRO A 228 -5.00 10.96 -0.30
N PHE A 229 -4.66 9.70 -0.01
CA PHE A 229 -4.76 9.12 1.32
C PHE A 229 -3.45 8.43 1.69
N LEU A 230 -3.08 8.59 2.95
CA LEU A 230 -1.97 7.86 3.58
C LEU A 230 -2.51 7.09 4.77
N ALA A 231 -2.36 5.77 4.78
CA ALA A 231 -2.62 5.00 5.97
C ALA A 231 -1.30 4.54 6.61
N ILE A 232 -1.30 4.53 7.93
CA ILE A 232 -0.23 3.98 8.76
C ILE A 232 -0.86 2.93 9.67
N TRP A 233 -0.32 1.70 9.63
CA TRP A 233 -0.91 0.60 10.36
C TRP A 233 0.13 -0.39 10.87
N ALA A 234 -0.16 -0.97 12.03
CA ALA A 234 0.40 -2.22 12.52
C ALA A 234 -0.65 -2.94 13.37
N LYS A 235 -0.45 -4.21 13.65
CA LYS A 235 -1.14 -4.79 14.81
C LYS A 235 -0.56 -4.18 16.09
N PRO A 236 -1.36 -4.00 17.15
CA PRO A 236 -0.86 -3.50 18.43
C PRO A 236 0.39 -4.25 18.89
N ALA A 237 1.43 -3.52 19.26
CA ALA A 237 2.74 -4.01 19.69
C ALA A 237 3.50 -4.90 18.68
N ALA A 238 3.09 -4.96 17.41
CA ALA A 238 3.79 -5.74 16.40
C ALA A 238 5.14 -5.12 16.02
N PRO A 239 6.15 -5.94 15.65
CA PRO A 239 7.48 -5.45 15.28
C PRO A 239 7.57 -5.00 13.82
N PHE A 240 6.55 -4.31 13.35
CA PHE A 240 6.52 -3.71 12.01
C PHE A 240 5.59 -2.49 11.99
N VAL A 241 5.71 -1.68 10.96
CA VAL A 241 4.77 -0.63 10.59
C VAL A 241 4.54 -0.64 9.08
N CYS A 242 3.28 -0.53 8.66
CA CYS A 242 2.90 -0.30 7.26
C CYS A 242 2.83 1.20 6.98
N ILE A 243 3.31 1.61 5.80
CA ILE A 243 3.17 2.98 5.27
C ILE A 243 2.49 2.84 3.91
N GLU A 244 1.26 3.27 3.82
CA GLU A 244 0.33 2.83 2.79
C GLU A 244 -0.24 4.00 1.98
N PRO A 245 0.36 4.34 0.82
CA PRO A 245 -0.24 5.31 -0.09
C PRO A 245 -1.45 4.70 -0.82
N TRP A 246 -2.59 5.44 -0.78
CA TRP A 246 -3.86 4.97 -1.31
C TRP A 246 -4.51 5.95 -2.28
N PHE A 247 -5.04 5.43 -3.38
CA PHE A 247 -5.99 6.06 -4.30
C PHE A 247 -7.35 5.38 -4.11
N GLY A 248 -8.10 5.85 -3.14
CA GLY A 248 -9.35 5.29 -2.64
C GLY A 248 -9.27 5.04 -1.13
N ILE A 249 -10.41 4.68 -0.54
CA ILE A 249 -10.58 4.52 0.90
C ILE A 249 -11.71 3.52 1.17
N ASN A 250 -11.83 3.01 2.40
CA ASN A 250 -12.95 2.18 2.85
C ASN A 250 -14.31 2.85 2.56
N ASP A 251 -15.38 2.05 2.48
CA ASP A 251 -16.74 2.59 2.58
C ASP A 251 -17.04 3.03 4.01
N GLY A 252 -18.02 3.91 4.15
CA GLY A 252 -18.75 4.16 5.38
C GLY A 252 -20.14 3.54 5.32
N TYR A 253 -21.01 3.96 6.25
CA TYR A 253 -22.41 3.50 6.32
C TYR A 253 -23.34 4.18 5.33
N GLN A 254 -22.88 5.22 4.64
CA GLN A 254 -23.63 5.87 3.58
C GLN A 254 -23.40 5.13 2.26
N THR A 255 -24.46 4.59 1.68
CA THR A 255 -24.38 3.91 0.38
C THR A 255 -24.28 4.91 -0.76
N VAL A 256 -23.45 4.63 -1.74
CA VAL A 256 -23.45 5.32 -3.04
C VAL A 256 -24.31 4.53 -4.03
N ALA A 257 -24.94 5.22 -4.98
CA ALA A 257 -25.82 4.58 -5.95
C ALA A 257 -25.04 3.68 -6.93
N ASP A 258 -23.80 4.05 -7.22
CA ASP A 258 -22.89 3.32 -8.14
C ASP A 258 -21.44 3.45 -7.67
N PHE A 259 -20.63 2.45 -7.95
CA PHE A 259 -19.22 2.36 -7.60
C PHE A 259 -18.40 3.56 -8.12
N SER A 260 -18.80 4.12 -9.25
CA SER A 260 -18.20 5.34 -9.82
C SER A 260 -18.30 6.58 -8.91
N GLN A 261 -19.20 6.55 -7.91
CA GLN A 261 -19.42 7.63 -6.97
C GLN A 261 -18.71 7.42 -5.62
N LYS A 262 -17.99 6.29 -5.50
CA LYS A 262 -17.24 5.99 -4.28
C LYS A 262 -16.18 7.06 -4.00
N ARG A 263 -16.05 7.47 -2.75
CA ARG A 263 -15.05 8.46 -2.33
C ARG A 263 -13.63 8.00 -2.71
N GLY A 264 -12.88 8.88 -3.38
CA GLY A 264 -11.50 8.64 -3.79
C GLY A 264 -11.34 7.65 -4.94
N ILE A 265 -12.45 7.23 -5.59
CA ILE A 265 -12.39 6.35 -6.76
C ILE A 265 -11.60 6.98 -7.91
N VAL A 266 -10.79 6.20 -8.58
CA VAL A 266 -10.12 6.59 -9.82
C VAL A 266 -11.05 6.28 -10.99
N ALA A 267 -11.34 7.29 -11.81
CA ALA A 267 -12.03 7.14 -13.09
C ALA A 267 -10.98 7.15 -14.22
N LEU A 268 -10.82 6.04 -14.92
CA LEU A 268 -9.83 5.90 -15.97
C LEU A 268 -10.53 5.75 -17.33
N PRO A 269 -10.40 6.73 -18.24
CA PRO A 269 -10.99 6.66 -19.57
C PRO A 269 -10.52 5.44 -20.39
N ALA A 270 -11.30 5.10 -21.41
CA ALA A 270 -10.99 4.02 -22.35
C ALA A 270 -9.59 4.19 -22.96
N GLY A 271 -8.80 3.13 -22.98
CA GLY A 271 -7.46 3.08 -23.54
C GLY A 271 -6.36 3.75 -22.72
N GLU A 272 -6.72 4.49 -21.65
CA GLU A 272 -5.77 5.23 -20.82
C GLU A 272 -5.03 4.33 -19.82
N THR A 273 -3.94 4.87 -19.27
CA THR A 273 -3.16 4.21 -18.21
C THR A 273 -2.96 5.14 -17.02
N PHE A 274 -3.42 4.70 -15.87
CA PHE A 274 -3.14 5.34 -14.58
C PHE A 274 -1.81 4.82 -14.03
N ARG A 275 -1.01 5.68 -13.39
CA ARG A 275 0.25 5.30 -12.74
C ARG A 275 0.45 6.07 -11.44
N PHE A 276 0.95 5.37 -10.43
CA PHE A 276 1.57 5.99 -9.27
C PHE A 276 2.81 5.20 -8.84
N SER A 277 3.71 5.85 -8.11
CA SER A 277 4.91 5.21 -7.57
C SER A 277 5.13 5.65 -6.13
N TRP A 278 5.62 4.71 -5.34
CA TRP A 278 6.27 5.03 -4.08
C TRP A 278 7.76 4.66 -4.17
N LYS A 279 8.57 5.30 -3.34
CA LYS A 279 10.01 5.08 -3.31
C LYS A 279 10.47 4.96 -1.86
N ALA A 280 11.36 4.02 -1.58
CA ALA A 280 12.02 3.86 -0.30
C ALA A 280 13.54 3.94 -0.48
N GLU A 281 14.18 4.82 0.27
CA GLU A 281 15.63 4.93 0.37
C GLU A 281 16.08 4.37 1.72
N PHE A 282 17.00 3.39 1.70
CA PHE A 282 17.44 2.65 2.89
C PHE A 282 18.84 3.07 3.31
N LEU A 283 19.00 3.43 4.58
CA LEU A 283 20.25 3.86 5.17
C LEU A 283 20.56 3.03 6.41
N GLU A 284 21.83 2.61 6.55
CA GLU A 284 22.35 1.86 7.69
C GLU A 284 23.43 2.65 8.42
N ASN A 285 23.72 2.23 9.66
CA ASN A 285 24.77 2.83 10.53
C ASN A 285 24.58 4.33 10.73
N VAL A 286 23.35 4.78 10.80
CA VAL A 286 23.03 6.18 11.04
C VAL A 286 23.35 6.51 12.50
N ALA A 287 24.09 7.60 12.75
CA ALA A 287 24.30 8.12 14.09
C ALA A 287 22.95 8.56 14.69
N GLU A 288 22.84 8.46 16.02
CA GLU A 288 21.66 8.93 16.76
C GLU A 288 21.45 10.43 16.62
#